data_2a7804efbc303634edec359a0ee76227
#
_entry.id   2a7804efbc303634edec359a0ee76227
#
_cell.length_a   1.000
_cell.length_b   1.000
_cell.length_c   1.000
_cell.angle_alpha   90.00
_cell.angle_beta   90.00
_cell.angle_gamma   90.00
#
_symmetry.space_group_name_H-M   'P 1'
#
loop_
_entity.id
_entity.type
_entity.pdbx_description
1 polymer ?
#
loop_
_entity_poly.entity_id
_entity_poly.type
_entity_poly.pdbx_seq_one_letter_code
_entity_poly.pdbx_strand_id
1 'polypeptide(L)'
;MAEHARFEKLVAEAKKNITEILPQDAAERLKSGEAVVVDVRDKDEWDDGHIPGATHMSRGTIELDIEEKVPDPNAMIICHCGGGGRSALATESLQKMGYKSVRSMAGGFKAWKAAALPTAK
;
A
#
# COMPACT_ATOMS: atom_id res chain seq x y z
N MET A 1 -6.87 11.29 -23.28
CA MET A 1 -7.84 12.00 -22.44
C MET A 1 -7.57 11.74 -20.98
N ALA A 2 -7.44 12.78 -20.17
CA ALA A 2 -7.09 12.63 -18.77
C ALA A 2 -8.35 12.56 -17.91
N GLU A 3 -8.99 11.40 -17.90
CA GLU A 3 -10.25 11.20 -17.16
C GLU A 3 -10.09 11.29 -15.66
N HIS A 4 -8.87 11.10 -15.17
CA HIS A 4 -8.57 11.14 -13.74
C HIS A 4 -7.56 12.23 -13.39
N ALA A 5 -7.58 13.33 -14.14
CA ALA A 5 -6.56 14.38 -14.00
C ALA A 5 -6.47 14.95 -12.57
N ARG A 6 -7.59 15.13 -11.89
CA ARG A 6 -7.60 15.64 -10.53
C ARG A 6 -7.06 14.61 -9.53
N PHE A 7 -7.42 13.36 -9.72
CA PHE A 7 -6.87 12.27 -8.91
C PHE A 7 -5.37 12.14 -9.12
N GLU A 8 -4.92 12.16 -10.36
CA GLU A 8 -3.49 12.08 -10.69
C GLU A 8 -2.71 13.23 -10.08
N LYS A 9 -3.28 14.42 -10.06
CA LYS A 9 -2.65 15.58 -9.43
C LYS A 9 -2.54 15.38 -7.92
N LEU A 10 -3.59 14.89 -7.30
CA LEU A 10 -3.60 14.61 -5.86
C LEU A 10 -2.53 13.57 -5.51
N VAL A 11 -2.43 12.52 -6.32
CA VAL A 11 -1.42 11.47 -6.12
C VAL A 11 -0.02 12.03 -6.29
N ALA A 12 0.21 12.84 -7.32
CA ALA A 12 1.52 13.45 -7.56
C ALA A 12 1.96 14.32 -6.38
N GLU A 13 1.03 15.04 -5.78
CA GLU A 13 1.32 15.86 -4.59
C GLU A 13 1.67 14.97 -3.40
N ALA A 14 0.90 13.89 -3.19
CA ALA A 14 1.16 12.94 -2.10
C ALA A 14 2.54 12.30 -2.25
N LYS A 15 2.92 11.94 -3.46
CA LYS A 15 4.20 11.28 -3.73
C LYS A 15 5.42 12.13 -3.38
N LYS A 16 5.26 13.43 -3.31
CA LYS A 16 6.34 14.33 -2.88
C LYS A 16 6.66 14.18 -1.40
N ASN A 17 5.73 13.66 -0.63
CA ASN A 17 5.83 13.59 0.83
C ASN A 17 6.03 12.19 1.38
N ILE A 18 6.15 11.18 0.51
CA ILE A 18 6.24 9.78 0.92
C ILE A 18 7.48 9.12 0.33
N THR A 19 7.77 7.92 0.82
CA THR A 19 8.81 7.05 0.27
C THR A 19 8.12 5.87 -0.42
N GLU A 20 8.59 5.55 -1.62
CA GLU A 20 8.13 4.37 -2.33
C GLU A 20 9.12 3.22 -2.19
N ILE A 21 8.65 1.99 -2.35
CA ILE A 21 9.47 0.79 -2.30
C ILE A 21 9.15 -0.07 -3.52
N LEU A 22 10.15 -0.74 -4.07
CA LEU A 22 9.94 -1.63 -5.22
C LEU A 22 9.30 -2.94 -4.78
N PRO A 23 8.53 -3.61 -5.66
CA PRO A 23 7.88 -4.88 -5.30
C PRO A 23 8.83 -5.95 -4.77
N GLN A 24 10.01 -6.10 -5.35
CA GLN A 24 10.99 -7.08 -4.89
C GLN A 24 11.45 -6.82 -3.47
N ASP A 25 11.68 -5.55 -3.14
CA ASP A 25 12.10 -5.17 -1.79
C ASP A 25 10.96 -5.35 -0.79
N ALA A 26 9.73 -5.05 -1.21
CA ALA A 26 8.55 -5.30 -0.39
C ALA A 26 8.38 -6.79 -0.10
N ALA A 27 8.60 -7.63 -1.12
CA ALA A 27 8.50 -9.09 -0.97
C ALA A 27 9.50 -9.62 0.06
N GLU A 28 10.74 -9.12 0.02
CA GLU A 28 11.77 -9.54 0.98
C GLU A 28 11.41 -9.15 2.40
N ARG A 29 10.90 -7.94 2.60
CA ARG A 29 10.52 -7.47 3.94
C ARG A 29 9.30 -8.17 4.48
N LEU A 30 8.36 -8.53 3.62
CA LEU A 30 7.21 -9.33 4.01
C LEU A 30 7.66 -10.73 4.44
N LYS A 31 8.52 -11.35 3.65
CA LYS A 31 9.02 -12.70 3.90
C LYS A 31 9.82 -12.77 5.21
N SER A 32 10.63 -11.76 5.49
CA SER A 32 11.46 -11.71 6.70
C SER A 32 10.67 -11.34 7.96
N GLY A 33 9.42 -10.89 7.79
CA GLY A 33 8.60 -10.42 8.91
C GLY A 33 8.91 -9.00 9.36
N GLU A 34 9.77 -8.28 8.64
CA GLU A 34 10.11 -6.90 8.97
C GLU A 34 8.97 -5.92 8.73
N ALA A 35 8.09 -6.22 7.78
CA ALA A 35 7.04 -5.29 7.39
C ALA A 35 5.66 -5.93 7.37
N VAL A 36 4.66 -5.11 7.66
CA VAL A 36 3.26 -5.45 7.45
C VAL A 36 2.87 -4.89 6.09
N VAL A 37 2.41 -5.73 5.19
CA VAL A 37 1.93 -5.29 3.87
C VAL A 37 0.42 -5.14 3.92
N VAL A 38 -0.06 -3.96 3.55
CA VAL A 38 -1.48 -3.62 3.59
C VAL A 38 -1.98 -3.35 2.18
N ASP A 39 -2.98 -4.10 1.78
CA ASP A 39 -3.67 -3.92 0.50
C ASP A 39 -4.82 -2.94 0.73
N VAL A 40 -4.76 -1.76 0.08
CA VAL A 40 -5.76 -0.72 0.28
C VAL A 40 -6.81 -0.69 -0.84
N ARG A 41 -6.83 -1.72 -1.68
CA ARG A 41 -7.84 -1.84 -2.74
C ARG A 41 -9.21 -2.18 -2.16
N ASP A 42 -10.23 -2.18 -3.01
CA ASP A 42 -11.57 -2.60 -2.60
C ASP A 42 -11.60 -4.11 -2.38
N LYS A 43 -12.60 -4.56 -1.62
CA LYS A 43 -12.70 -5.98 -1.25
C LYS A 43 -12.84 -6.91 -2.44
N ASP A 44 -13.58 -6.53 -3.47
CA ASP A 44 -13.73 -7.36 -4.67
C ASP A 44 -12.42 -7.54 -5.42
N GLU A 45 -11.57 -6.51 -5.44
CA GLU A 45 -10.22 -6.61 -6.01
C GLU A 45 -9.37 -7.59 -5.19
N TRP A 46 -9.44 -7.50 -3.86
CA TRP A 46 -8.73 -8.40 -2.96
C TRP A 46 -9.18 -9.85 -3.17
N ASP A 47 -10.47 -10.08 -3.25
CA ASP A 47 -11.03 -11.42 -3.42
C ASP A 47 -10.61 -12.06 -4.75
N ASP A 48 -10.38 -11.24 -5.78
CA ASP A 48 -9.97 -11.71 -7.10
C ASP A 48 -8.47 -12.07 -7.19
N GLY A 49 -7.71 -11.69 -6.21
CA GLY A 49 -6.28 -12.00 -6.13
C GLY A 49 -5.56 -10.99 -5.28
N HIS A 50 -4.64 -11.46 -4.44
CA HIS A 50 -3.90 -10.60 -3.52
C HIS A 50 -2.53 -11.19 -3.18
N ILE A 51 -1.72 -10.42 -2.46
CA ILE A 51 -0.40 -10.87 -2.01
C ILE A 51 -0.57 -11.79 -0.79
N PRO A 52 -0.03 -13.03 -0.83
CA PRO A 52 -0.08 -13.91 0.34
C PRO A 52 0.62 -13.25 1.53
N GLY A 53 -0.03 -13.28 2.68
CA GLY A 53 0.52 -12.67 3.90
C GLY A 53 0.18 -11.21 4.08
N ALA A 54 -0.41 -10.56 3.08
CA ALA A 54 -0.87 -9.16 3.21
C ALA A 54 -2.16 -9.10 4.01
N THR A 55 -2.42 -7.93 4.58
CA THR A 55 -3.67 -7.64 5.30
C THR A 55 -4.50 -6.69 4.46
N HIS A 56 -5.79 -6.96 4.34
CA HIS A 56 -6.69 -6.07 3.61
C HIS A 56 -7.27 -4.99 4.53
N MET A 57 -7.06 -3.73 4.14
CA MET A 57 -7.69 -2.57 4.79
C MET A 57 -7.98 -1.56 3.69
N SER A 58 -9.25 -1.44 3.29
CA SER A 58 -9.63 -0.53 2.20
C SER A 58 -9.19 0.91 2.47
N ARG A 59 -8.86 1.63 1.40
CA ARG A 59 -8.41 3.03 1.51
C ARG A 59 -9.38 3.89 2.32
N GLY A 60 -10.68 3.62 2.20
CA GLY A 60 -11.71 4.40 2.88
C GLY A 60 -11.79 4.20 4.37
N THR A 61 -11.22 3.12 4.90
CA THR A 61 -11.31 2.78 6.32
C THR A 61 -9.96 2.55 7.00
N ILE A 62 -8.86 2.67 6.25
CA ILE A 62 -7.55 2.33 6.80
C ILE A 62 -7.19 3.15 8.03
N GLU A 63 -7.53 4.43 8.06
CA GLU A 63 -7.23 5.28 9.22
C GLU A 63 -7.95 4.80 10.49
N LEU A 64 -9.12 4.22 10.32
CA LEU A 64 -9.88 3.69 11.43
C LEU A 64 -9.33 2.33 11.90
N ASP A 65 -8.91 1.50 10.96
CA ASP A 65 -8.56 0.11 11.24
C ASP A 65 -7.10 -0.12 11.62
N ILE A 66 -6.20 0.76 11.18
CA ILE A 66 -4.75 0.51 11.28
C ILE A 66 -4.26 0.41 12.74
N GLU A 67 -4.80 1.21 13.62
CA GLU A 67 -4.33 1.23 15.01
C GLU A 67 -4.59 -0.09 15.75
N GLU A 68 -5.68 -0.78 15.40
CA GLU A 68 -5.97 -2.10 15.96
C GLU A 68 -5.00 -3.15 15.45
N LYS A 69 -4.70 -3.11 14.14
CA LYS A 69 -3.86 -4.12 13.50
C LYS A 69 -2.38 -3.88 13.71
N VAL A 70 -1.97 -2.62 13.74
CA VAL A 70 -0.56 -2.23 13.86
C VAL A 70 -0.48 -1.11 14.90
N PRO A 71 -0.53 -1.45 16.18
CA PRO A 71 -0.51 -0.42 17.23
C PRO A 71 0.84 0.29 17.40
N ASP A 72 1.93 -0.32 16.98
CA ASP A 72 3.26 0.27 17.11
C ASP A 72 3.52 1.32 16.03
N PRO A 73 3.67 2.62 16.39
CA PRO A 73 3.90 3.66 15.38
C PRO A 73 5.26 3.56 14.69
N ASN A 74 6.16 2.73 15.19
CA ASN A 74 7.48 2.51 14.59
C ASN A 74 7.51 1.28 13.68
N ALA A 75 6.43 0.50 13.62
CA ALA A 75 6.38 -0.67 12.74
C ALA A 75 6.49 -0.25 11.28
N MET A 76 7.16 -1.07 10.48
CA MET A 76 7.22 -0.82 9.04
C MET A 76 5.94 -1.27 8.37
N ILE A 77 5.29 -0.36 7.68
CA ILE A 77 4.06 -0.62 6.94
C ILE A 77 4.30 -0.34 5.47
N ILE A 78 3.91 -1.28 4.63
CA ILE A 78 3.99 -1.10 3.18
C ILE A 78 2.57 -1.17 2.63
N CYS A 79 2.08 -0.03 2.11
CA CYS A 79 0.77 0.04 1.49
C CYS A 79 0.87 -0.23 -0.01
N HIS A 80 -0.08 -0.95 -0.57
CA HIS A 80 -0.17 -1.09 -2.02
C HIS A 80 -1.62 -1.06 -2.49
N CYS A 81 -1.78 -0.74 -3.76
CA CYS A 81 -3.07 -0.78 -4.44
C CYS A 81 -2.87 -1.40 -5.83
N GLY A 82 -3.72 -1.08 -6.79
CA GLY A 82 -3.60 -1.62 -8.15
C GLY A 82 -2.43 -1.04 -8.92
N GLY A 83 -2.26 0.28 -8.90
CA GLY A 83 -1.25 0.98 -9.68
C GLY A 83 -0.37 1.96 -8.90
N GLY A 84 -0.57 2.11 -7.60
CA GLY A 84 0.25 2.96 -6.74
C GLY A 84 -0.36 4.29 -6.33
N GLY A 85 -1.52 4.65 -6.86
CA GLY A 85 -2.16 5.94 -6.54
C GLY A 85 -2.86 5.96 -5.19
N ARG A 86 -3.77 5.03 -4.97
CA ARG A 86 -4.52 4.94 -3.71
C ARG A 86 -3.58 4.68 -2.53
N SER A 87 -2.52 3.87 -2.75
CA SER A 87 -1.55 3.58 -1.69
C SER A 87 -0.67 4.78 -1.36
N ALA A 88 -0.39 5.65 -2.33
CA ALA A 88 0.33 6.89 -2.06
C ALA A 88 -0.46 7.78 -1.11
N LEU A 89 -1.78 7.91 -1.35
CA LEU A 89 -2.66 8.68 -0.47
C LEU A 89 -2.76 8.05 0.91
N ALA A 90 -2.87 6.73 0.98
CA ALA A 90 -2.91 6.01 2.26
C ALA A 90 -1.62 6.22 3.05
N THR A 91 -0.48 6.11 2.39
CA THR A 91 0.84 6.30 3.01
C THR A 91 0.95 7.68 3.62
N GLU A 92 0.59 8.71 2.87
CA GLU A 92 0.61 10.09 3.38
C GLU A 92 -0.31 10.24 4.58
N SER A 93 -1.51 9.66 4.53
CA SER A 93 -2.47 9.74 5.64
C SER A 93 -1.92 9.06 6.90
N LEU A 94 -1.33 7.89 6.78
CA LEU A 94 -0.75 7.19 7.94
C LEU A 94 0.41 7.96 8.55
N GLN A 95 1.21 8.63 7.73
CA GLN A 95 2.28 9.50 8.24
C GLN A 95 1.71 10.62 9.09
N LYS A 96 0.59 11.20 8.68
CA LYS A 96 -0.09 12.26 9.46
C LYS A 96 -0.63 11.73 10.78
N MET A 97 -0.91 10.43 10.88
CA MET A 97 -1.35 9.80 12.12
C MET A 97 -0.18 9.50 13.07
N GLY A 98 1.05 9.68 12.62
CA GLY A 98 2.23 9.45 13.46
C GLY A 98 3.00 8.17 13.17
N TYR A 99 2.60 7.39 12.18
CA TYR A 99 3.37 6.24 11.75
C TYR A 99 4.63 6.71 11.06
N LYS A 100 5.79 6.20 11.49
CA LYS A 100 7.09 6.73 11.08
C LYS A 100 7.78 5.96 9.96
N SER A 101 7.35 4.74 9.70
CA SER A 101 7.99 3.89 8.70
C SER A 101 6.96 3.31 7.74
N VAL A 102 6.33 4.20 6.97
CA VAL A 102 5.31 3.81 5.99
C VAL A 102 5.83 4.04 4.59
N ARG A 103 5.62 3.08 3.71
CA ARG A 103 6.02 3.18 2.30
C ARG A 103 4.87 2.77 1.41
N SER A 104 4.86 3.30 0.19
CA SER A 104 3.93 2.91 -0.85
C SER A 104 4.67 2.04 -1.87
N MET A 105 4.11 0.88 -2.21
CA MET A 105 4.74 0.00 -3.20
C MET A 105 4.55 0.57 -4.60
N ALA A 106 5.64 0.92 -5.25
CA ALA A 106 5.63 1.51 -6.59
C ALA A 106 5.00 0.56 -7.59
N GLY A 107 4.10 1.08 -8.41
CA GLY A 107 3.43 0.31 -9.46
C GLY A 107 2.36 -0.66 -8.97
N GLY A 108 2.20 -0.81 -7.66
CA GLY A 108 1.13 -1.59 -7.04
C GLY A 108 1.10 -3.06 -7.42
N PHE A 109 -0.07 -3.65 -7.32
CA PHE A 109 -0.28 -5.07 -7.61
C PHE A 109 0.07 -5.44 -9.05
N LYS A 110 -0.11 -4.52 -9.99
CA LYS A 110 0.29 -4.72 -11.38
C LYS A 110 1.79 -5.00 -11.48
N ALA A 111 2.60 -4.16 -10.82
CA ALA A 111 4.05 -4.32 -10.84
C ALA A 111 4.49 -5.57 -10.08
N TRP A 112 3.79 -5.92 -9.00
CA TRP A 112 4.03 -7.15 -8.26
C TRP A 112 3.87 -8.37 -9.15
N LYS A 113 2.77 -8.45 -9.90
CA LYS A 113 2.53 -9.54 -10.85
C LYS A 113 3.52 -9.56 -12.01
N ALA A 114 3.88 -8.38 -12.52
CA ALA A 114 4.86 -8.26 -13.60
C ALA A 114 6.24 -8.76 -13.17
N ALA A 115 6.55 -8.66 -11.87
CA ALA A 115 7.80 -9.19 -11.31
C ALA A 115 7.71 -10.69 -11.00
N ALA A 116 6.61 -11.35 -11.36
CA ALA A 116 6.37 -12.78 -11.14
C ALA A 116 6.42 -13.17 -9.66
N LEU A 117 6.00 -12.28 -8.78
CA LEU A 117 5.95 -12.55 -7.34
C LEU A 117 4.65 -13.28 -6.99
N PRO A 118 4.60 -14.02 -5.85
CA PRO A 118 3.46 -14.88 -5.54
C PRO A 118 2.14 -14.14 -5.34
N THR A 119 1.05 -14.76 -5.80
CA THR A 119 -0.31 -14.26 -5.55
C THR A 119 -1.19 -15.39 -5.04
N ALA A 120 -2.29 -15.02 -4.37
CA ALA A 120 -3.27 -15.96 -3.83
C ALA A 120 -4.68 -15.44 -4.09
N LYS A 121 -5.67 -16.30 -3.87
CA LYS A 121 -7.08 -15.88 -3.93
C LYS A 121 -7.79 -16.05 -2.61
#